data_8424b6b1b85de24ad2136d0860ebea04
#
_entry.id   8424b6b1b85de24ad2136d0860ebea04
#
_cell.length_a   1.000
_cell.length_b   1.000
_cell.length_c   1.000
_cell.angle_alpha   90.00
_cell.angle_beta   90.00
_cell.angle_gamma   90.00
#
_symmetry.space_group_name_H-M   'P 1'
#
loop_
_entity.id
_entity.type
_entity.pdbx_description
1 polymer ?
#
loop_
_entity_poly.entity_id
_entity_poly.type
_entity_poly.pdbx_seq_one_letter_code
_entity_poly.pdbx_strand_id
1 'polypeptide(L)'
;MKDWIEKINVKIDAFLEQKWMKTLRISGSVVWNLFLLFLVFALVGTVFVGSVGAGYFASLVQEEPLRSKEELRNLIFNYEETSEIYFANDIYMGKLRTDLERRETSLSAVAPDLINAVLATEDEYFREHNGIVPKAVIRGLLQDVTNSATQTGGSTLTQQLIKNQVLTNEVSYERKAKELLLAMRLEHFMTKEEILEAYLNIIPYGRNATGRNIAGIETAAEGIFNVKAKDLTLPQAAYIAGIPQAPYTYTPFTNTGVLKSEEALKLGIDRMKTVLYRMNEAGYINEKQYEDALAYDITADFRTPEARPEDRYPWLTFELEERAKEIIAEKLANEDGIDSERLKTEEKLQEKYSILADRDIRSKGYRIYSTINKDMFDAMQKAADNFKYYGQTYTGKDKDPVTGEEIDVQMPVQVGSILIENSTGRILSFLGGRDFKINQLNHATKAYRSNGSTMKPLLVYAPAIEYGVIGAGSPLVDVKFSIGSWSPNNYLTNDERGLIPAREALADSQNISALRLYYDILNRRPAEFLAKMDFSQLKPEDYTNPSTGIGALQIGTTVEENTNAFATFANGGQFIDAYMIEKIEDQDGNLIYQHKVEPVQVFSPETSYIVTDMLRDVLTKGTGTVA
;
A
#
# COMPACT_ATOMS: atom_id res chain seq x y z
N MET A 1 -58.63 57.50 -62.78
CA MET A 1 -57.70 56.84 -61.86
C MET A 1 -56.25 56.84 -62.36
N LYS A 2 -55.96 56.54 -63.65
CA LYS A 2 -54.62 56.61 -64.25
C LYS A 2 -54.00 57.99 -64.12
N ASP A 3 -54.72 59.01 -64.47
CA ASP A 3 -54.25 60.40 -64.43
C ASP A 3 -53.94 60.92 -63.02
N TRP A 4 -54.58 60.38 -62.01
CA TRP A 4 -54.35 60.74 -60.59
C TRP A 4 -53.07 60.06 -60.07
N ILE A 5 -52.85 58.80 -60.46
CA ILE A 5 -51.66 58.04 -60.10
C ILE A 5 -50.41 58.66 -60.76
N GLU A 6 -50.52 59.11 -62.02
CA GLU A 6 -49.48 59.80 -62.78
C GLU A 6 -49.07 61.15 -62.14
N LYS A 7 -50.07 61.94 -61.69
CA LYS A 7 -49.85 63.21 -60.95
C LYS A 7 -49.23 63.02 -59.60
N ILE A 8 -49.54 61.87 -58.89
CA ILE A 8 -48.90 61.50 -57.63
C ILE A 8 -47.46 61.07 -57.87
N ASN A 9 -47.19 60.25 -58.88
CA ASN A 9 -45.86 59.82 -59.21
C ASN A 9 -44.95 61.01 -59.59
N VAL A 10 -45.44 61.96 -60.39
CA VAL A 10 -44.70 63.19 -60.72
C VAL A 10 -44.41 64.05 -59.49
N LYS A 11 -45.35 64.15 -58.52
CA LYS A 11 -45.14 64.86 -57.25
C LYS A 11 -44.16 64.12 -56.34
N ILE A 12 -44.23 62.79 -56.32
CA ILE A 12 -43.29 61.95 -55.58
C ILE A 12 -41.87 62.06 -56.16
N ASP A 13 -41.75 62.02 -57.51
CA ASP A 13 -40.47 62.19 -58.20
C ASP A 13 -39.87 63.58 -57.97
N ALA A 14 -40.71 64.66 -58.06
CA ALA A 14 -40.29 66.03 -57.77
C ALA A 14 -39.91 66.25 -56.31
N PHE A 15 -40.54 65.51 -55.34
CA PHE A 15 -40.18 65.53 -53.93
C PHE A 15 -38.89 64.77 -53.68
N LEU A 16 -38.71 63.65 -54.37
CA LEU A 16 -37.49 62.82 -54.29
C LEU A 16 -36.31 63.50 -54.98
N GLU A 17 -36.53 64.43 -55.90
CA GLU A 17 -35.48 65.21 -56.55
C GLU A 17 -35.04 66.43 -55.75
N GLN A 18 -35.69 66.83 -54.65
CA GLN A 18 -35.21 67.93 -53.82
C GLN A 18 -33.81 67.63 -53.24
N LYS A 19 -32.94 68.65 -53.25
CA LYS A 19 -31.52 68.53 -52.86
C LYS A 19 -31.34 67.82 -51.50
N TRP A 20 -32.18 68.15 -50.56
CA TRP A 20 -32.09 67.52 -49.20
C TRP A 20 -32.50 66.08 -49.21
N MET A 21 -33.49 65.61 -49.98
CA MET A 21 -33.89 64.21 -50.13
C MET A 21 -32.83 63.39 -50.87
N LYS A 22 -32.23 63.97 -51.93
CA LYS A 22 -31.07 63.33 -52.58
C LYS A 22 -29.90 63.20 -51.64
N THR A 23 -29.63 64.20 -50.80
CA THR A 23 -28.60 64.14 -49.77
C THR A 23 -28.91 63.07 -48.71
N LEU A 24 -30.16 62.99 -48.21
CA LEU A 24 -30.61 61.97 -47.27
C LEU A 24 -30.49 60.54 -47.85
N ARG A 25 -30.85 60.33 -49.10
CA ARG A 25 -30.75 59.04 -49.78
C ARG A 25 -29.29 58.61 -50.03
N ILE A 26 -28.46 59.59 -50.46
CA ILE A 26 -27.02 59.32 -50.59
C ILE A 26 -26.37 59.04 -49.23
N SER A 27 -26.69 59.86 -48.22
CA SER A 27 -26.18 59.66 -46.88
C SER A 27 -26.66 58.31 -46.30
N GLY A 28 -27.94 57.94 -46.50
CA GLY A 28 -28.48 56.62 -46.09
C GLY A 28 -27.79 55.47 -46.82
N SER A 29 -27.53 55.57 -48.11
CA SER A 29 -26.78 54.56 -48.88
C SER A 29 -25.31 54.48 -48.45
N VAL A 30 -24.70 55.61 -48.14
CA VAL A 30 -23.31 55.62 -47.61
C VAL A 30 -23.27 54.98 -46.25
N VAL A 31 -24.16 55.31 -45.31
CA VAL A 31 -24.26 54.72 -44.01
C VAL A 31 -24.51 53.19 -44.11
N TRP A 32 -25.43 52.78 -45.00
CA TRP A 32 -25.70 51.38 -45.25
C TRP A 32 -24.49 50.60 -45.78
N ASN A 33 -23.77 51.17 -46.74
CA ASN A 33 -22.55 50.61 -47.31
C ASN A 33 -21.41 50.55 -46.28
N LEU A 34 -21.28 51.58 -45.42
CA LEU A 34 -20.32 51.59 -44.31
C LEU A 34 -20.68 50.51 -43.26
N PHE A 35 -21.99 50.32 -42.97
CA PHE A 35 -22.46 49.25 -42.09
C PHE A 35 -22.16 47.89 -42.68
N LEU A 36 -22.42 47.65 -43.96
CA LEU A 36 -22.07 46.39 -44.62
C LEU A 36 -20.56 46.18 -44.66
N LEU A 37 -19.78 47.21 -44.89
CA LEU A 37 -18.32 47.13 -44.84
C LEU A 37 -17.83 46.79 -43.44
N PHE A 38 -18.42 47.38 -42.39
CA PHE A 38 -18.15 47.04 -41.00
C PHE A 38 -18.51 45.58 -40.70
N LEU A 39 -19.67 45.09 -41.17
CA LEU A 39 -20.06 43.69 -41.03
C LEU A 39 -19.07 42.74 -41.70
N VAL A 40 -18.57 43.08 -42.89
CA VAL A 40 -17.55 42.29 -43.59
C VAL A 40 -16.24 42.28 -42.80
N PHE A 41 -15.79 43.44 -42.31
CA PHE A 41 -14.58 43.49 -41.45
C PHE A 41 -14.77 42.74 -40.13
N ALA A 42 -15.95 42.85 -39.51
CA ALA A 42 -16.27 42.08 -38.29
C ALA A 42 -16.26 40.58 -38.56
N LEU A 43 -16.85 40.14 -39.69
CA LEU A 43 -16.82 38.72 -40.10
C LEU A 43 -15.40 38.22 -40.37
N VAL A 44 -14.63 38.98 -41.17
CA VAL A 44 -13.23 38.66 -41.47
C VAL A 44 -12.38 38.65 -40.20
N GLY A 45 -12.58 39.63 -39.33
CA GLY A 45 -11.92 39.69 -38.02
C GLY A 45 -12.25 38.49 -37.16
N THR A 46 -13.53 38.08 -37.11
CA THR A 46 -13.97 36.90 -36.35
C THR A 46 -13.36 35.59 -36.89
N VAL A 47 -13.35 35.44 -38.23
CA VAL A 47 -12.72 34.27 -38.89
C VAL A 47 -11.21 34.27 -38.66
N PHE A 48 -10.56 35.42 -38.74
CA PHE A 48 -9.12 35.55 -38.50
C PHE A 48 -8.76 35.18 -37.05
N VAL A 49 -9.44 35.76 -36.05
CA VAL A 49 -9.22 35.45 -34.63
C VAL A 49 -9.52 33.98 -34.33
N GLY A 50 -10.61 33.44 -34.91
CA GLY A 50 -10.95 32.03 -34.79
C GLY A 50 -9.88 31.10 -35.37
N SER A 51 -9.33 31.46 -36.54
CA SER A 51 -8.27 30.68 -37.20
C SER A 51 -6.95 30.73 -36.44
N VAL A 52 -6.57 31.89 -35.90
CA VAL A 52 -5.38 32.04 -35.06
C VAL A 52 -5.57 31.23 -33.76
N GLY A 53 -6.75 31.31 -33.13
CA GLY A 53 -7.08 30.52 -31.93
C GLY A 53 -7.03 29.00 -32.18
N ALA A 54 -7.60 28.56 -33.31
CA ALA A 54 -7.55 27.13 -33.69
C ALA A 54 -6.12 26.66 -34.01
N GLY A 55 -5.32 27.49 -34.69
CA GLY A 55 -3.91 27.20 -34.96
C GLY A 55 -3.07 27.11 -33.67
N TYR A 56 -3.29 28.04 -32.74
CA TYR A 56 -2.64 28.01 -31.42
C TYR A 56 -3.06 26.78 -30.63
N PHE A 57 -4.35 26.44 -30.56
CA PHE A 57 -4.82 25.23 -29.93
C PHE A 57 -4.18 23.97 -30.55
N ALA A 58 -4.12 23.88 -31.87
CA ALA A 58 -3.49 22.76 -32.56
C ALA A 58 -2.00 22.63 -32.23
N SER A 59 -1.28 23.76 -32.07
CA SER A 59 0.12 23.74 -31.66
C SER A 59 0.32 23.22 -30.23
N LEU A 60 -0.61 23.53 -29.31
CA LEU A 60 -0.56 23.06 -27.92
C LEU A 60 -0.80 21.55 -27.77
N VAL A 61 -1.52 20.93 -28.72
CA VAL A 61 -1.85 19.49 -28.67
C VAL A 61 -1.06 18.67 -29.70
N GLN A 62 -0.13 19.27 -30.41
CA GLN A 62 0.60 18.63 -31.52
C GLN A 62 1.41 17.39 -31.05
N GLU A 63 1.95 17.43 -29.84
CA GLU A 63 2.74 16.37 -29.25
C GLU A 63 1.91 15.30 -28.55
N GLU A 64 0.57 15.49 -28.43
CA GLU A 64 -0.28 14.50 -27.77
C GLU A 64 -0.48 13.27 -28.67
N PRO A 65 -0.10 12.06 -28.20
CA PRO A 65 -0.20 10.85 -29.02
C PRO A 65 -1.66 10.52 -29.35
N LEU A 66 -1.86 9.99 -30.55
CA LEU A 66 -3.16 9.49 -30.99
C LEU A 66 -3.47 8.16 -30.33
N ARG A 67 -3.92 8.17 -29.08
CA ARG A 67 -4.26 6.96 -28.32
C ARG A 67 -5.46 6.24 -28.91
N SER A 68 -5.39 4.92 -28.99
CA SER A 68 -6.52 4.09 -29.40
C SER A 68 -7.63 4.08 -28.34
N LYS A 69 -8.82 3.54 -28.70
CA LYS A 69 -9.90 3.30 -27.74
C LYS A 69 -9.45 2.41 -26.57
N GLU A 70 -8.73 1.33 -26.88
CA GLU A 70 -8.25 0.37 -25.89
C GLU A 70 -7.21 1.00 -24.95
N GLU A 71 -6.26 1.79 -25.49
CA GLU A 71 -5.27 2.49 -24.67
C GLU A 71 -5.93 3.50 -23.71
N LEU A 72 -6.88 4.30 -24.20
CA LEU A 72 -7.62 5.23 -23.33
C LEU A 72 -8.44 4.50 -22.28
N ARG A 73 -9.12 3.40 -22.67
CA ARG A 73 -9.89 2.59 -21.73
C ARG A 73 -8.99 2.00 -20.65
N ASN A 74 -7.85 1.43 -21.02
CA ASN A 74 -6.90 0.88 -20.07
C ASN A 74 -6.35 1.94 -19.12
N LEU A 75 -6.03 3.13 -19.62
CA LEU A 75 -5.58 4.23 -18.77
C LEU A 75 -6.65 4.70 -17.77
N ILE A 76 -7.92 4.71 -18.19
CA ILE A 76 -9.04 5.17 -17.36
C ILE A 76 -9.42 4.14 -16.30
N PHE A 77 -9.42 2.84 -16.63
CA PHE A 77 -9.85 1.76 -15.72
C PHE A 77 -8.69 1.01 -15.04
N ASN A 78 -7.44 1.42 -15.24
CA ASN A 78 -6.32 0.86 -14.50
C ASN A 78 -6.23 1.55 -13.12
N TYR A 79 -7.11 1.16 -12.23
CA TYR A 79 -7.16 1.68 -10.88
C TYR A 79 -6.05 1.04 -10.03
N GLU A 80 -5.44 1.85 -9.19
CA GLU A 80 -4.60 1.34 -8.11
C GLU A 80 -5.50 0.95 -6.94
N GLU A 81 -5.51 -0.33 -6.58
CA GLU A 81 -6.23 -0.83 -5.42
C GLU A 81 -5.30 -1.18 -4.28
N THR A 82 -5.73 -0.86 -3.06
CA THR A 82 -4.95 -1.13 -1.86
C THR A 82 -5.06 -2.58 -1.46
N SER A 83 -3.91 -3.25 -1.28
CA SER A 83 -3.87 -4.62 -0.80
C SER A 83 -4.28 -4.73 0.66
N GLU A 84 -4.82 -5.89 1.01
CA GLU A 84 -5.35 -6.24 2.33
C GLU A 84 -4.55 -7.38 2.94
N ILE A 85 -4.44 -7.39 4.27
CA ILE A 85 -3.79 -8.46 5.04
C ILE A 85 -4.77 -9.11 5.99
N TYR A 86 -4.58 -10.42 6.17
CA TYR A 86 -5.43 -11.27 6.99
C TYR A 86 -4.59 -12.12 7.93
N PHE A 87 -5.06 -12.30 9.15
CA PHE A 87 -4.62 -13.38 10.03
C PHE A 87 -5.09 -14.73 9.49
N ALA A 88 -4.62 -15.81 10.10
CA ALA A 88 -5.15 -17.15 9.82
C ALA A 88 -6.67 -17.20 9.98
N ASN A 89 -7.31 -18.14 9.27
CA ASN A 89 -8.77 -18.32 9.22
C ASN A 89 -9.52 -17.08 8.68
N ASP A 90 -8.92 -16.37 7.71
CA ASP A 90 -9.51 -15.24 7.00
C ASP A 90 -9.95 -14.08 7.91
N ILE A 91 -9.35 -13.96 9.11
CA ILE A 91 -9.64 -12.85 10.02
C ILE A 91 -8.95 -11.59 9.49
N TYR A 92 -9.75 -10.60 9.10
CA TYR A 92 -9.24 -9.34 8.56
C TYR A 92 -8.34 -8.60 9.57
N MET A 93 -7.15 -8.22 9.14
CA MET A 93 -6.18 -7.46 9.93
C MET A 93 -6.20 -5.97 9.57
N GLY A 94 -6.29 -5.67 8.28
CA GLY A 94 -6.35 -4.31 7.75
C GLY A 94 -5.76 -4.17 6.35
N LYS A 95 -5.62 -2.93 5.89
CA LYS A 95 -5.02 -2.59 4.60
C LYS A 95 -3.53 -2.37 4.74
N LEU A 96 -2.74 -2.76 3.75
CA LEU A 96 -1.33 -2.43 3.66
C LEU A 96 -1.12 -0.92 3.56
N ARG A 97 0.07 -0.47 3.93
CA ARG A 97 0.46 0.93 3.82
C ARG A 97 0.50 1.37 2.36
N THR A 98 -0.28 2.40 2.04
CA THR A 98 -0.28 3.09 0.75
C THR A 98 -0.47 4.59 0.96
N ASP A 99 -0.04 5.40 0.00
CA ASP A 99 -0.25 6.85 0.03
C ASP A 99 -1.72 7.22 -0.26
N LEU A 100 -2.43 6.35 -0.98
CA LEU A 100 -3.82 6.56 -1.37
C LEU A 100 -4.60 5.24 -1.31
N GLU A 101 -5.55 5.14 -0.38
CA GLU A 101 -6.46 3.99 -0.32
C GLU A 101 -7.55 4.12 -1.38
N ARG A 102 -7.78 3.04 -2.13
CA ARG A 102 -8.84 2.94 -3.12
C ARG A 102 -9.45 1.54 -3.15
N ARG A 103 -10.74 1.48 -3.43
CA ARG A 103 -11.49 0.26 -3.73
C ARG A 103 -12.46 0.55 -4.85
N GLU A 104 -12.44 -0.28 -5.87
CA GLU A 104 -13.33 -0.17 -7.02
C GLU A 104 -14.76 -0.57 -6.67
N THR A 105 -15.73 0.07 -7.34
CA THR A 105 -17.15 -0.29 -7.26
C THR A 105 -17.84 -0.03 -8.58
N SER A 106 -18.86 -0.84 -8.92
CA SER A 106 -19.68 -0.61 -10.10
C SER A 106 -20.72 0.48 -9.85
N LEU A 107 -21.12 1.19 -10.91
CA LEU A 107 -22.15 2.22 -10.83
C LEU A 107 -23.48 1.69 -10.25
N SER A 108 -23.82 0.42 -10.49
CA SER A 108 -24.99 -0.26 -9.96
C SER A 108 -24.95 -0.50 -8.44
N ALA A 109 -23.75 -0.44 -7.85
CA ALA A 109 -23.52 -0.57 -6.41
C ALA A 109 -23.34 0.79 -5.71
N VAL A 110 -23.80 1.88 -6.32
CA VAL A 110 -23.77 3.24 -5.77
C VAL A 110 -25.20 3.74 -5.52
N ALA A 111 -25.42 4.41 -4.38
CA ALA A 111 -26.72 4.99 -4.06
C ALA A 111 -27.15 6.03 -5.12
N PRO A 112 -28.40 6.00 -5.61
CA PRO A 112 -28.90 6.96 -6.60
C PRO A 112 -28.78 8.42 -6.14
N ASP A 113 -28.98 8.69 -4.85
CA ASP A 113 -28.87 10.03 -4.28
C ASP A 113 -27.44 10.59 -4.41
N LEU A 114 -26.42 9.73 -4.30
CA LEU A 114 -25.04 10.15 -4.50
C LEU A 114 -24.76 10.51 -5.97
N ILE A 115 -25.23 9.68 -6.91
CA ILE A 115 -25.11 9.95 -8.35
C ILE A 115 -25.74 11.31 -8.68
N ASN A 116 -26.96 11.54 -8.19
CA ASN A 116 -27.67 12.79 -8.37
C ASN A 116 -26.96 13.99 -7.72
N ALA A 117 -26.41 13.79 -6.51
CA ALA A 117 -25.64 14.83 -5.80
C ALA A 117 -24.38 15.23 -6.56
N VAL A 118 -23.64 14.26 -7.11
CA VAL A 118 -22.45 14.53 -7.93
C VAL A 118 -22.82 15.27 -9.23
N LEU A 119 -23.85 14.80 -9.94
CA LEU A 119 -24.31 15.45 -11.17
C LEU A 119 -24.79 16.88 -10.90
N ALA A 120 -25.62 17.10 -9.89
CA ALA A 120 -26.11 18.44 -9.53
C ALA A 120 -24.99 19.41 -9.13
N THR A 121 -23.88 18.88 -8.59
CA THR A 121 -22.83 19.70 -8.00
C THR A 121 -21.68 19.95 -8.96
N GLU A 122 -21.21 18.94 -9.66
CA GLU A 122 -20.00 18.99 -10.48
C GLU A 122 -20.30 19.20 -11.95
N ASP A 123 -21.43 18.67 -12.47
CA ASP A 123 -21.73 18.75 -13.92
C ASP A 123 -23.23 18.53 -14.20
N GLU A 124 -24.03 19.56 -13.99
CA GLU A 124 -25.49 19.52 -14.19
C GLU A 124 -25.90 19.07 -15.60
N TYR A 125 -25.10 19.41 -16.62
CA TYR A 125 -25.35 19.08 -18.02
C TYR A 125 -24.57 17.85 -18.51
N PHE A 126 -24.09 17.01 -17.61
CA PHE A 126 -23.25 15.85 -17.93
C PHE A 126 -23.86 14.96 -19.03
N ARG A 127 -25.17 14.74 -19.00
CA ARG A 127 -25.87 13.88 -19.97
C ARG A 127 -26.10 14.53 -21.32
N GLU A 128 -25.86 15.85 -21.47
CA GLU A 128 -26.19 16.64 -22.67
C GLU A 128 -24.96 16.99 -23.52
N HIS A 129 -23.78 17.20 -22.89
CA HIS A 129 -22.58 17.60 -23.61
C HIS A 129 -21.71 16.41 -24.04
N ASN A 130 -20.77 16.66 -24.95
CA ASN A 130 -19.80 15.67 -25.45
C ASN A 130 -18.37 15.97 -24.90
N GLY A 131 -18.19 15.92 -23.59
CA GLY A 131 -16.92 16.10 -22.88
C GLY A 131 -16.56 17.55 -22.55
N ILE A 132 -17.08 18.53 -23.24
CA ILE A 132 -16.84 19.95 -23.00
C ILE A 132 -18.13 20.76 -23.07
N VAL A 133 -18.18 21.85 -22.32
CA VAL A 133 -19.23 22.88 -22.43
C VAL A 133 -18.58 24.14 -23.04
N PRO A 134 -18.76 24.43 -24.35
CA PRO A 134 -18.06 25.52 -25.04
C PRO A 134 -18.24 26.88 -24.36
N LYS A 135 -19.46 27.17 -23.85
CA LYS A 135 -19.77 28.40 -23.13
C LYS A 135 -18.94 28.56 -21.86
N ALA A 136 -18.68 27.44 -21.14
CA ALA A 136 -17.85 27.45 -19.94
C ALA A 136 -16.37 27.65 -20.27
N VAL A 137 -15.88 27.05 -21.37
CA VAL A 137 -14.50 27.23 -21.86
C VAL A 137 -14.24 28.71 -22.22
N ILE A 138 -15.15 29.33 -23.00
CA ILE A 138 -15.03 30.73 -23.36
C ILE A 138 -15.06 31.64 -22.12
N ARG A 139 -15.96 31.36 -21.18
CA ARG A 139 -16.04 32.12 -19.93
C ARG A 139 -14.73 32.00 -19.12
N GLY A 140 -14.16 30.80 -19.01
CA GLY A 140 -12.89 30.56 -18.32
C GLY A 140 -11.74 31.35 -18.93
N LEU A 141 -11.61 31.32 -20.27
CA LEU A 141 -10.61 32.11 -21.01
C LEU A 141 -10.77 33.62 -20.78
N LEU A 142 -12.01 34.11 -20.75
CA LEU A 142 -12.28 35.55 -20.50
C LEU A 142 -11.95 35.91 -19.03
N GLN A 143 -12.22 35.05 -18.07
CA GLN A 143 -11.88 35.27 -16.67
C GLN A 143 -10.36 35.32 -16.45
N ASP A 144 -9.59 34.45 -17.11
CA ASP A 144 -8.13 34.45 -17.06
C ASP A 144 -7.55 35.74 -17.65
N VAL A 145 -8.07 36.19 -18.82
CA VAL A 145 -7.62 37.43 -19.46
C VAL A 145 -7.97 38.68 -18.63
N THR A 146 -9.10 38.65 -17.93
CA THR A 146 -9.57 39.77 -17.08
C THR A 146 -9.07 39.75 -15.67
N ASN A 147 -8.27 38.74 -15.27
CA ASN A 147 -7.72 38.54 -13.92
C ASN A 147 -8.82 38.61 -12.83
N SER A 148 -9.99 38.04 -13.11
CA SER A 148 -11.16 38.09 -12.23
C SER A 148 -10.91 37.26 -10.96
N ALA A 149 -11.15 37.82 -9.78
CA ALA A 149 -10.98 37.19 -8.48
C ALA A 149 -11.95 36.00 -8.23
N THR A 150 -13.00 35.86 -9.01
CA THR A 150 -13.99 34.77 -8.94
C THR A 150 -13.80 33.80 -10.09
N GLN A 151 -13.06 32.73 -9.86
CA GLN A 151 -13.02 31.58 -10.78
C GLN A 151 -14.28 30.72 -10.54
N THR A 152 -15.22 30.75 -11.48
CA THR A 152 -16.37 29.83 -11.48
C THR A 152 -15.94 28.51 -12.12
N GLY A 153 -16.14 27.39 -11.41
CA GLY A 153 -15.88 26.04 -11.92
C GLY A 153 -16.60 25.82 -13.27
N GLY A 154 -15.85 25.40 -14.27
CA GLY A 154 -16.37 25.21 -15.63
C GLY A 154 -15.86 23.94 -16.30
N SER A 155 -15.15 23.07 -15.55
CA SER A 155 -14.66 21.78 -16.06
C SER A 155 -15.74 20.70 -15.87
N THR A 156 -15.98 19.93 -16.92
CA THR A 156 -16.91 18.78 -16.89
C THR A 156 -16.32 17.61 -16.10
N LEU A 157 -17.16 16.65 -15.68
CA LEU A 157 -16.72 15.38 -15.08
C LEU A 157 -15.71 14.66 -15.96
N THR A 158 -15.93 14.64 -17.26
CA THR A 158 -15.03 14.03 -18.25
C THR A 158 -13.66 14.70 -18.26
N GLN A 159 -13.62 16.03 -18.18
CA GLN A 159 -12.36 16.79 -18.07
C GLN A 159 -11.63 16.50 -16.75
N GLN A 160 -12.36 16.43 -15.64
CA GLN A 160 -11.79 16.09 -14.33
C GLN A 160 -11.23 14.66 -14.32
N LEU A 161 -11.91 13.71 -14.96
CA LEU A 161 -11.45 12.33 -15.12
C LEU A 161 -10.13 12.26 -15.89
N ILE A 162 -10.06 12.92 -17.06
CA ILE A 162 -8.83 13.01 -17.88
C ILE A 162 -7.70 13.66 -17.09
N LYS A 163 -7.98 14.77 -16.41
CA LYS A 163 -6.99 15.47 -15.59
C LYS A 163 -6.38 14.55 -14.51
N ASN A 164 -7.20 13.77 -13.82
CA ASN A 164 -6.75 12.99 -12.67
C ASN A 164 -6.10 11.66 -13.07
N GLN A 165 -6.44 11.08 -14.23
CA GLN A 165 -6.02 9.74 -14.61
C GLN A 165 -5.00 9.70 -15.75
N VAL A 166 -5.02 10.68 -16.66
CA VAL A 166 -4.25 10.63 -17.90
C VAL A 166 -3.15 11.70 -17.93
N LEU A 167 -3.38 12.84 -17.28
CA LEU A 167 -2.48 14.00 -17.35
C LEU A 167 -1.70 14.21 -16.04
N THR A 168 -0.58 14.94 -16.14
CA THR A 168 0.22 15.35 -14.98
C THR A 168 -0.41 16.54 -14.25
N ASN A 169 0.00 16.77 -12.99
CA ASN A 169 -0.53 17.86 -12.14
C ASN A 169 0.00 19.27 -12.51
N GLU A 170 0.73 19.43 -13.62
CA GLU A 170 1.21 20.73 -14.07
C GLU A 170 0.05 21.67 -14.42
N VAL A 171 0.18 22.95 -14.05
CA VAL A 171 -0.80 23.97 -14.40
C VAL A 171 -0.28 24.75 -15.62
N SER A 172 -0.70 24.33 -16.82
CA SER A 172 -0.32 24.97 -18.07
C SER A 172 -1.49 25.04 -19.08
N TYR A 173 -1.44 25.98 -20.01
CA TYR A 173 -2.40 26.06 -21.12
C TYR A 173 -2.32 24.82 -22.02
N GLU A 174 -1.12 24.28 -22.19
CA GLU A 174 -0.88 23.06 -22.95
C GLU A 174 -1.62 21.87 -22.33
N ARG A 175 -1.45 21.65 -21.02
CA ARG A 175 -2.19 20.62 -20.30
C ARG A 175 -3.71 20.81 -20.42
N LYS A 176 -4.21 22.05 -20.32
CA LYS A 176 -5.65 22.33 -20.47
C LYS A 176 -6.16 22.05 -21.88
N ALA A 177 -5.36 22.35 -22.90
CA ALA A 177 -5.70 22.01 -24.28
C ALA A 177 -5.74 20.50 -24.51
N LYS A 178 -4.77 19.75 -23.99
CA LYS A 178 -4.76 18.28 -24.01
C LYS A 178 -5.97 17.68 -23.26
N GLU A 179 -6.31 18.24 -22.10
CA GLU A 179 -7.51 17.86 -21.32
C GLU A 179 -8.80 17.98 -22.14
N LEU A 180 -9.00 19.12 -22.83
CA LEU A 180 -10.17 19.36 -23.69
C LEU A 180 -10.23 18.35 -24.85
N LEU A 181 -9.10 18.14 -25.53
CA LEU A 181 -9.02 17.19 -26.66
C LEU A 181 -9.34 15.76 -26.22
N LEU A 182 -8.69 15.31 -25.13
CA LEU A 182 -8.86 13.94 -24.62
C LEU A 182 -10.26 13.72 -24.03
N ALA A 183 -10.87 14.74 -23.41
CA ALA A 183 -12.25 14.66 -22.92
C ALA A 183 -13.24 14.44 -24.07
N MET A 184 -13.11 15.17 -25.18
CA MET A 184 -13.95 14.94 -26.38
C MET A 184 -13.73 13.55 -26.99
N ARG A 185 -12.49 13.07 -27.02
CA ARG A 185 -12.17 11.71 -27.51
C ARG A 185 -12.75 10.64 -26.59
N LEU A 186 -12.66 10.82 -25.28
CA LEU A 186 -13.19 9.86 -24.31
C LEU A 186 -14.70 9.70 -24.48
N GLU A 187 -15.45 10.78 -24.60
CA GLU A 187 -16.90 10.77 -24.86
C GLU A 187 -17.29 10.13 -26.20
N HIS A 188 -16.37 10.11 -27.15
CA HIS A 188 -16.58 9.39 -28.41
C HIS A 188 -16.41 7.89 -28.25
N PHE A 189 -15.59 7.44 -27.31
CA PHE A 189 -15.22 6.04 -27.14
C PHE A 189 -15.97 5.31 -26.01
N MET A 190 -16.47 6.07 -25.02
CA MET A 190 -17.11 5.54 -23.82
C MET A 190 -18.51 6.11 -23.61
N THR A 191 -19.37 5.35 -22.96
CA THR A 191 -20.71 5.80 -22.57
C THR A 191 -20.64 6.75 -21.38
N LYS A 192 -21.71 7.51 -21.14
CA LYS A 192 -21.84 8.38 -19.96
C LYS A 192 -21.74 7.59 -18.64
N GLU A 193 -22.32 6.41 -18.62
CA GLU A 193 -22.30 5.51 -17.48
C GLU A 193 -20.87 5.02 -17.19
N GLU A 194 -20.10 4.62 -18.20
CA GLU A 194 -18.69 4.22 -18.05
C GLU A 194 -17.83 5.39 -17.56
N ILE A 195 -18.04 6.61 -18.07
CA ILE A 195 -17.31 7.80 -17.64
C ILE A 195 -17.64 8.16 -16.19
N LEU A 196 -18.92 8.09 -15.81
CA LEU A 196 -19.37 8.38 -14.45
C LEU A 196 -18.83 7.35 -13.44
N GLU A 197 -18.87 6.06 -13.79
CA GLU A 197 -18.29 4.98 -12.99
C GLU A 197 -16.79 5.20 -12.77
N ALA A 198 -16.05 5.47 -13.83
CA ALA A 198 -14.62 5.77 -13.74
C ALA A 198 -14.36 7.01 -12.87
N TYR A 199 -15.15 8.08 -13.03
CA TYR A 199 -15.03 9.29 -12.23
C TYR A 199 -15.20 8.97 -10.73
N LEU A 200 -16.28 8.27 -10.37
CA LEU A 200 -16.59 7.92 -8.98
C LEU A 200 -15.51 7.04 -8.33
N ASN A 201 -14.77 6.24 -9.10
CA ASN A 201 -13.69 5.39 -8.61
C ASN A 201 -12.34 6.10 -8.46
N ILE A 202 -12.14 7.26 -9.09
CA ILE A 202 -10.83 7.94 -9.16
C ILE A 202 -10.71 9.13 -8.23
N ILE A 203 -11.80 9.88 -8.05
CA ILE A 203 -11.75 11.18 -7.38
C ILE A 203 -11.28 11.05 -5.93
N PRO A 204 -10.38 11.96 -5.47
CA PRO A 204 -9.94 12.00 -4.09
C PRO A 204 -11.02 12.57 -3.16
N TYR A 205 -11.22 11.93 -2.00
CA TYR A 205 -12.18 12.32 -0.98
C TYR A 205 -11.51 12.73 0.35
N GLY A 206 -10.24 13.12 0.31
CA GLY A 206 -9.51 13.57 1.48
C GLY A 206 -9.01 12.42 2.34
N ARG A 207 -9.43 12.34 3.60
CA ARG A 207 -8.92 11.37 4.58
C ARG A 207 -10.03 10.59 5.25
N ASN A 208 -9.73 9.34 5.59
CA ASN A 208 -10.59 8.45 6.36
C ASN A 208 -10.32 8.50 7.88
N ALA A 209 -11.05 7.70 8.65
CA ALA A 209 -10.91 7.57 10.11
C ALA A 209 -9.55 7.01 10.59
N THR A 210 -8.71 6.51 9.70
CA THR A 210 -7.32 6.13 9.99
C THR A 210 -6.32 7.24 9.62
N GLY A 211 -6.78 8.36 9.06
CA GLY A 211 -5.96 9.49 8.62
C GLY A 211 -5.27 9.29 7.28
N ARG A 212 -5.54 8.20 6.56
CA ARG A 212 -5.00 7.94 5.23
C ARG A 212 -5.78 8.70 4.16
N ASN A 213 -5.10 9.09 3.09
CA ASN A 213 -5.76 9.66 1.92
C ASN A 213 -6.61 8.60 1.24
N ILE A 214 -7.79 9.00 0.78
CA ILE A 214 -8.76 8.10 0.14
C ILE A 214 -9.21 8.64 -1.21
N ALA A 215 -9.39 7.73 -2.16
CA ALA A 215 -10.01 7.98 -3.45
C ALA A 215 -11.04 6.88 -3.76
N GLY A 216 -11.99 7.21 -4.62
CA GLY A 216 -13.10 6.31 -4.95
C GLY A 216 -14.22 6.34 -3.91
N ILE A 217 -15.43 6.19 -4.44
CA ILE A 217 -16.66 6.40 -3.66
C ILE A 217 -16.91 5.32 -2.61
N GLU A 218 -16.57 4.06 -2.91
CA GLU A 218 -16.72 2.96 -1.94
C GLU A 218 -15.80 3.20 -0.75
N THR A 219 -14.52 3.55 -1.02
CA THR A 219 -13.56 3.88 0.04
C THR A 219 -13.96 5.11 0.84
N ALA A 220 -14.61 6.10 0.20
CA ALA A 220 -15.11 7.28 0.89
C ALA A 220 -16.29 6.93 1.82
N ALA A 221 -17.25 6.14 1.35
CA ALA A 221 -18.39 5.70 2.15
C ALA A 221 -17.96 4.85 3.36
N GLU A 222 -17.09 3.87 3.14
CA GLU A 222 -16.53 3.04 4.21
C GLU A 222 -15.65 3.84 5.16
N GLY A 223 -14.76 4.68 4.62
CA GLY A 223 -13.74 5.40 5.40
C GLY A 223 -14.29 6.56 6.22
N ILE A 224 -15.41 7.16 5.80
CA ILE A 224 -16.01 8.31 6.48
C ILE A 224 -17.21 7.90 7.35
N PHE A 225 -18.05 6.99 6.87
CA PHE A 225 -19.31 6.62 7.52
C PHE A 225 -19.44 5.15 7.92
N ASN A 226 -18.45 4.31 7.56
CA ASN A 226 -18.49 2.85 7.80
C ASN A 226 -19.70 2.15 7.15
N VAL A 227 -20.12 2.61 5.98
CA VAL A 227 -21.19 2.04 5.17
C VAL A 227 -20.72 1.79 3.74
N LYS A 228 -21.41 0.94 2.99
CA LYS A 228 -21.12 0.76 1.55
C LYS A 228 -21.70 1.92 0.75
N ALA A 229 -21.13 2.20 -0.42
CA ALA A 229 -21.58 3.29 -1.29
C ALA A 229 -23.08 3.17 -1.69
N LYS A 230 -23.62 1.96 -1.78
CA LYS A 230 -25.02 1.70 -2.08
C LYS A 230 -25.98 2.02 -0.93
N ASP A 231 -25.48 2.04 0.30
CA ASP A 231 -26.27 2.17 1.53
C ASP A 231 -26.22 3.61 2.10
N LEU A 232 -25.60 4.56 1.37
CA LEU A 232 -25.53 5.97 1.76
C LEU A 232 -26.92 6.61 1.83
N THR A 233 -27.19 7.30 2.92
CA THR A 233 -28.38 8.16 3.08
C THR A 233 -28.23 9.47 2.31
N LEU A 234 -29.32 10.19 2.06
CA LEU A 234 -29.28 11.48 1.34
C LEU A 234 -28.30 12.50 1.97
N PRO A 235 -28.27 12.74 3.30
CA PRO A 235 -27.29 13.64 3.90
C PRO A 235 -25.84 13.16 3.71
N GLN A 236 -25.57 11.85 3.87
CA GLN A 236 -24.25 11.27 3.68
C GLN A 236 -23.79 11.38 2.22
N ALA A 237 -24.69 11.09 1.27
CA ALA A 237 -24.45 11.25 -0.16
C ALA A 237 -24.10 12.69 -0.54
N ALA A 238 -24.87 13.66 -0.03
CA ALA A 238 -24.62 15.08 -0.24
C ALA A 238 -23.29 15.55 0.38
N TYR A 239 -22.95 15.04 1.56
CA TYR A 239 -21.68 15.34 2.21
C TYR A 239 -20.49 14.85 1.37
N ILE A 240 -20.51 13.57 0.97
CA ILE A 240 -19.43 12.99 0.14
C ILE A 240 -19.33 13.70 -1.20
N ALA A 241 -20.44 13.97 -1.90
CA ALA A 241 -20.45 14.67 -3.18
C ALA A 241 -19.88 16.11 -3.08
N GLY A 242 -19.86 16.70 -1.90
CA GLY A 242 -19.28 18.01 -1.65
C GLY A 242 -17.76 18.01 -1.47
N ILE A 243 -17.17 16.89 -1.06
CA ILE A 243 -15.74 16.79 -0.70
C ILE A 243 -14.78 17.10 -1.87
N PRO A 244 -15.00 16.63 -3.12
CA PRO A 244 -14.01 16.74 -4.21
C PRO A 244 -13.55 18.15 -4.53
N GLN A 245 -14.31 19.18 -4.23
CA GLN A 245 -13.93 20.57 -4.47
C GLN A 245 -12.70 21.00 -3.65
N ALA A 246 -12.60 20.54 -2.38
CA ALA A 246 -11.48 20.79 -1.50
C ALA A 246 -11.29 19.61 -0.51
N PRO A 247 -10.75 18.47 -0.98
CA PRO A 247 -10.80 17.19 -0.27
C PRO A 247 -10.24 17.25 1.16
N TYR A 248 -9.10 17.91 1.34
CA TYR A 248 -8.45 18.02 2.65
C TYR A 248 -9.12 19.04 3.59
N THR A 249 -9.88 19.97 3.04
CA THR A 249 -10.65 20.96 3.81
C THR A 249 -11.97 20.37 4.29
N TYR A 250 -12.70 19.67 3.41
CA TYR A 250 -14.07 19.21 3.68
C TYR A 250 -14.14 17.82 4.31
N THR A 251 -13.08 16.98 4.20
CA THR A 251 -13.03 15.71 4.95
C THR A 251 -13.13 15.93 6.46
N PRO A 252 -13.84 15.06 7.22
CA PRO A 252 -14.00 15.25 8.66
C PRO A 252 -12.75 14.89 9.47
N PHE A 253 -11.75 14.19 8.88
CA PHE A 253 -10.60 13.67 9.60
C PHE A 253 -9.31 14.43 9.34
N THR A 254 -8.43 14.47 10.36
CA THR A 254 -7.04 14.92 10.28
C THR A 254 -6.14 13.85 9.63
N ASN A 255 -4.85 14.15 9.45
CA ASN A 255 -3.85 13.18 8.98
C ASN A 255 -3.54 12.05 9.99
N THR A 256 -4.00 12.19 11.23
CA THR A 256 -3.88 11.17 12.27
C THR A 256 -5.19 10.39 12.51
N GLY A 257 -6.20 10.61 11.68
CA GLY A 257 -7.51 9.95 11.81
C GLY A 257 -8.43 10.54 12.87
N VAL A 258 -7.99 11.56 13.59
CA VAL A 258 -8.81 12.24 14.62
C VAL A 258 -9.84 13.15 13.94
N LEU A 259 -11.06 13.22 14.45
CA LEU A 259 -12.06 14.18 14.00
C LEU A 259 -11.55 15.62 14.18
N LYS A 260 -11.82 16.46 13.19
CA LYS A 260 -11.50 17.89 13.23
C LYS A 260 -12.31 18.63 14.28
N SER A 261 -11.91 19.86 14.62
CA SER A 261 -12.70 20.75 15.48
C SER A 261 -14.05 21.10 14.84
N GLU A 262 -15.03 21.48 15.66
CA GLU A 262 -16.37 21.87 15.19
C GLU A 262 -16.33 22.98 14.11
N GLU A 263 -15.42 23.97 14.27
CA GLU A 263 -15.24 25.05 13.29
C GLU A 263 -14.74 24.52 11.95
N ALA A 264 -13.83 23.53 11.94
CA ALA A 264 -13.31 22.93 10.73
C ALA A 264 -14.31 21.95 10.09
N LEU A 265 -15.10 21.22 10.90
CA LEU A 265 -16.19 20.36 10.42
C LEU A 265 -17.30 21.18 9.76
N LYS A 266 -17.58 22.38 10.26
CA LYS A 266 -18.58 23.29 9.70
C LYS A 266 -18.36 23.57 8.22
N LEU A 267 -17.10 23.65 7.76
CA LEU A 267 -16.79 23.89 6.34
C LEU A 267 -17.35 22.77 5.44
N GLY A 268 -17.17 21.51 5.83
CA GLY A 268 -17.72 20.35 5.12
C GLY A 268 -19.25 20.30 5.19
N ILE A 269 -19.82 20.62 6.36
CA ILE A 269 -21.27 20.67 6.56
C ILE A 269 -21.91 21.78 5.72
N ASP A 270 -21.34 22.98 5.68
CA ASP A 270 -21.83 24.07 4.84
C ASP A 270 -21.73 23.72 3.35
N ARG A 271 -20.70 22.97 2.96
CA ARG A 271 -20.59 22.43 1.61
C ARG A 271 -21.69 21.40 1.32
N MET A 272 -21.99 20.48 2.24
CA MET A 272 -23.12 19.53 2.14
C MET A 272 -24.45 20.28 1.90
N LYS A 273 -24.71 21.35 2.66
CA LYS A 273 -25.91 22.18 2.47
C LYS A 273 -25.98 22.81 1.08
N THR A 274 -24.82 23.21 0.54
CA THR A 274 -24.74 23.73 -0.85
C THR A 274 -25.08 22.65 -1.87
N VAL A 275 -24.66 21.40 -1.65
CA VAL A 275 -25.01 20.25 -2.50
C VAL A 275 -26.51 19.98 -2.45
N LEU A 276 -27.08 19.89 -1.25
CA LEU A 276 -28.53 19.70 -1.06
C LEU A 276 -29.35 20.79 -1.77
N TYR A 277 -28.94 22.06 -1.65
CA TYR A 277 -29.57 23.16 -2.36
C TYR A 277 -29.55 22.94 -3.89
N ARG A 278 -28.41 22.55 -4.45
CA ARG A 278 -28.30 22.27 -5.89
C ARG A 278 -29.14 21.08 -6.34
N MET A 279 -29.22 20.03 -5.52
CA MET A 279 -30.09 18.88 -5.79
C MET A 279 -31.57 19.27 -5.81
N ASN A 280 -31.99 20.17 -4.93
CA ASN A 280 -33.36 20.69 -4.90
C ASN A 280 -33.64 21.58 -6.13
N GLU A 281 -32.74 22.52 -6.46
CA GLU A 281 -32.87 23.37 -7.67
C GLU A 281 -32.91 22.54 -8.96
N ALA A 282 -32.10 21.46 -9.06
CA ALA A 282 -32.10 20.56 -10.21
C ALA A 282 -33.28 19.56 -10.22
N GLY A 283 -34.13 19.55 -9.18
CA GLY A 283 -35.32 18.69 -9.07
C GLY A 283 -35.01 17.22 -8.76
N TYR A 284 -33.81 16.89 -8.28
CA TYR A 284 -33.47 15.54 -7.83
C TYR A 284 -34.05 15.17 -6.49
N ILE A 285 -34.36 16.17 -5.63
CA ILE A 285 -35.05 16.02 -4.34
C ILE A 285 -36.18 17.06 -4.25
N ASN A 286 -37.21 16.73 -3.48
CA ASN A 286 -38.28 17.66 -3.21
C ASN A 286 -38.00 18.52 -1.96
N GLU A 287 -38.78 19.60 -1.76
CA GLU A 287 -38.60 20.54 -0.66
C GLU A 287 -38.58 19.87 0.72
N LYS A 288 -39.44 18.89 0.94
CA LYS A 288 -39.48 18.16 2.22
C LYS A 288 -38.20 17.36 2.47
N GLN A 289 -37.70 16.66 1.44
CA GLN A 289 -36.44 15.94 1.54
C GLN A 289 -35.28 16.89 1.81
N TYR A 290 -35.29 18.05 1.19
CA TYR A 290 -34.29 19.11 1.38
C TYR A 290 -34.30 19.64 2.82
N GLU A 291 -35.50 20.00 3.36
CA GLU A 291 -35.65 20.48 4.74
C GLU A 291 -35.23 19.43 5.77
N ASP A 292 -35.68 18.17 5.59
CA ASP A 292 -35.33 17.04 6.47
C ASP A 292 -33.79 16.79 6.48
N ALA A 293 -33.15 16.86 5.31
CA ALA A 293 -31.70 16.67 5.19
C ALA A 293 -30.91 17.84 5.76
N LEU A 294 -31.40 19.08 5.66
CA LEU A 294 -30.76 20.25 6.29
C LEU A 294 -30.79 20.22 7.82
N ALA A 295 -31.86 19.62 8.39
CA ALA A 295 -32.02 19.48 9.83
C ALA A 295 -31.23 18.30 10.42
N TYR A 296 -30.69 17.43 9.56
CA TYR A 296 -29.98 16.22 9.99
C TYR A 296 -28.59 16.54 10.55
N ASP A 297 -28.27 15.98 11.71
CA ASP A 297 -26.91 16.08 12.29
C ASP A 297 -25.99 14.97 11.74
N ILE A 298 -25.27 15.29 10.69
CA ILE A 298 -24.33 14.37 10.03
C ILE A 298 -23.12 13.99 10.91
N THR A 299 -22.82 14.75 11.96
CA THR A 299 -21.64 14.52 12.80
C THR A 299 -21.75 13.22 13.59
N ALA A 300 -22.95 12.76 13.88
CA ALA A 300 -23.21 11.49 14.57
C ALA A 300 -22.89 10.25 13.70
N ASP A 301 -22.82 10.42 12.38
CA ASP A 301 -22.57 9.33 11.44
C ASP A 301 -21.08 9.10 11.17
N PHE A 302 -20.21 10.05 11.54
CA PHE A 302 -18.79 9.92 11.26
C PHE A 302 -18.19 8.71 11.96
N ARG A 303 -17.44 7.92 11.20
CA ARG A 303 -16.73 6.73 11.68
C ARG A 303 -15.84 7.07 12.87
N THR A 304 -15.83 6.20 13.87
CA THR A 304 -14.90 6.33 15.01
C THR A 304 -13.47 6.16 14.52
N PRO A 305 -12.52 7.01 15.00
CA PRO A 305 -11.10 6.86 14.68
C PRO A 305 -10.57 5.46 15.00
N GLU A 306 -9.80 4.89 14.09
CA GLU A 306 -9.22 3.55 14.23
C GLU A 306 -7.70 3.59 14.08
N ALA A 307 -7.02 2.75 14.87
CA ALA A 307 -5.57 2.55 14.73
C ALA A 307 -5.27 1.77 13.44
N ARG A 308 -4.24 2.20 12.72
CA ARG A 308 -3.76 1.52 11.51
C ARG A 308 -3.13 0.18 11.88
N PRO A 309 -3.09 -0.81 10.96
CA PRO A 309 -2.39 -2.08 11.19
C PRO A 309 -0.94 -1.88 11.64
N GLU A 310 -0.21 -0.96 11.01
CA GLU A 310 1.17 -0.64 11.36
C GLU A 310 1.33 0.06 12.73
N ASP A 311 0.28 0.66 13.27
CA ASP A 311 0.29 1.23 14.62
C ASP A 311 -0.07 0.16 15.68
N ARG A 312 -0.95 -0.79 15.31
CA ARG A 312 -1.45 -1.84 16.20
C ARG A 312 -0.54 -3.07 16.24
N TYR A 313 -0.02 -3.48 15.08
CA TYR A 313 0.80 -4.67 14.87
C TYR A 313 2.05 -4.34 14.03
N PRO A 314 2.92 -3.41 14.48
CA PRO A 314 3.97 -2.87 13.62
C PRO A 314 4.90 -3.94 13.05
N TRP A 315 5.55 -4.76 13.89
CA TRP A 315 6.45 -5.80 13.38
C TRP A 315 5.74 -6.79 12.45
N LEU A 316 4.49 -7.18 12.75
CA LEU A 316 3.75 -8.12 11.92
C LEU A 316 3.40 -7.51 10.55
N THR A 317 2.95 -6.27 10.54
CA THR A 317 2.59 -5.57 9.28
C THR A 317 3.80 -5.45 8.37
N PHE A 318 4.95 -4.97 8.89
CA PHE A 318 6.17 -4.84 8.09
C PHE A 318 6.74 -6.18 7.65
N GLU A 319 6.69 -7.20 8.49
CA GLU A 319 7.16 -8.55 8.15
C GLU A 319 6.32 -9.17 7.03
N LEU A 320 4.98 -9.07 7.10
CA LEU A 320 4.09 -9.56 6.04
C LEU A 320 4.25 -8.77 4.74
N GLU A 321 4.43 -7.44 4.81
CA GLU A 321 4.69 -6.60 3.64
C GLU A 321 5.99 -7.04 2.95
N GLU A 322 7.06 -7.27 3.69
CA GLU A 322 8.36 -7.66 3.14
C GLU A 322 8.33 -9.06 2.52
N ARG A 323 7.78 -10.05 3.23
CA ARG A 323 7.65 -11.43 2.71
C ARG A 323 6.73 -11.50 1.48
N ALA A 324 5.63 -10.75 1.47
CA ALA A 324 4.77 -10.67 0.30
C ALA A 324 5.49 -10.03 -0.88
N LYS A 325 6.30 -9.00 -0.63
CA LYS A 325 7.13 -8.37 -1.66
C LYS A 325 8.15 -9.34 -2.25
N GLU A 326 8.81 -10.14 -1.43
CA GLU A 326 9.75 -11.17 -1.91
C GLU A 326 9.03 -12.21 -2.81
N ILE A 327 7.86 -12.71 -2.39
CA ILE A 327 7.05 -13.66 -3.16
C ILE A 327 6.62 -13.06 -4.51
N ILE A 328 6.13 -11.82 -4.52
CA ILE A 328 5.70 -11.16 -5.76
C ILE A 328 6.91 -10.84 -6.65
N ALA A 329 8.08 -10.47 -6.09
CA ALA A 329 9.30 -10.24 -6.85
C ALA A 329 9.77 -11.51 -7.56
N GLU A 330 9.75 -12.64 -6.87
CA GLU A 330 10.09 -13.94 -7.46
C GLU A 330 9.10 -14.34 -8.57
N LYS A 331 7.79 -14.15 -8.34
CA LYS A 331 6.76 -14.38 -9.36
C LYS A 331 7.02 -13.55 -10.62
N LEU A 332 7.22 -12.23 -10.48
CA LEU A 332 7.47 -11.32 -11.61
C LEU A 332 8.76 -11.68 -12.36
N ALA A 333 9.82 -12.07 -11.63
CA ALA A 333 11.06 -12.53 -12.23
C ALA A 333 10.86 -13.81 -13.04
N ASN A 334 10.13 -14.77 -12.50
CA ASN A 334 9.81 -16.04 -13.18
C ASN A 334 8.97 -15.81 -14.45
N GLU A 335 8.02 -14.88 -14.45
CA GLU A 335 7.23 -14.48 -15.61
C GLU A 335 8.12 -13.88 -16.73
N ASP A 336 9.18 -13.17 -16.36
CA ASP A 336 10.20 -12.64 -17.29
C ASP A 336 11.27 -13.70 -17.67
N GLY A 337 11.16 -14.96 -17.20
CA GLY A 337 12.10 -16.05 -17.48
C GLY A 337 13.40 -15.98 -16.67
N ILE A 338 13.41 -15.26 -15.55
CA ILE A 338 14.53 -15.20 -14.62
C ILE A 338 14.29 -16.22 -13.50
N ASP A 339 15.20 -17.17 -13.33
CA ASP A 339 15.11 -18.16 -12.26
C ASP A 339 15.48 -17.58 -10.88
N SER A 340 15.03 -18.26 -9.81
CA SER A 340 15.23 -17.82 -8.43
C SER A 340 16.70 -17.75 -8.02
N GLU A 341 17.59 -18.57 -8.61
CA GLU A 341 19.02 -18.55 -8.29
C GLU A 341 19.69 -17.27 -8.84
N ARG A 342 19.38 -16.90 -10.07
CA ARG A 342 19.83 -15.63 -10.65
C ARG A 342 19.26 -14.43 -9.91
N LEU A 343 17.98 -14.49 -9.53
CA LEU A 343 17.37 -13.42 -8.76
C LEU A 343 18.10 -13.22 -7.42
N LYS A 344 18.50 -14.30 -6.73
CA LYS A 344 19.23 -14.23 -5.45
C LYS A 344 20.69 -13.79 -5.58
N THR A 345 21.32 -13.96 -6.74
CA THR A 345 22.76 -13.68 -6.91
C THR A 345 23.06 -12.38 -7.64
N GLU A 346 22.13 -11.87 -8.47
CA GLU A 346 22.32 -10.66 -9.27
C GLU A 346 21.63 -9.43 -8.60
N GLU A 347 22.39 -8.60 -7.88
CA GLU A 347 21.91 -7.42 -7.14
C GLU A 347 20.99 -6.50 -7.96
N LYS A 348 21.32 -6.25 -9.23
CA LYS A 348 20.50 -5.42 -10.12
C LYS A 348 19.12 -6.03 -10.43
N LEU A 349 19.03 -7.35 -10.49
CA LEU A 349 17.74 -8.04 -10.65
C LEU A 349 16.95 -7.98 -9.35
N GLN A 350 17.58 -8.19 -8.21
CA GLN A 350 16.95 -8.03 -6.90
C GLN A 350 16.34 -6.64 -6.76
N GLU A 351 17.11 -5.59 -7.04
CA GLU A 351 16.63 -4.20 -6.97
C GLU A 351 15.46 -3.97 -7.94
N LYS A 352 15.59 -4.38 -9.22
CA LYS A 352 14.53 -4.23 -10.23
C LYS A 352 13.23 -4.85 -9.76
N TYR A 353 13.25 -6.14 -9.40
CA TYR A 353 12.03 -6.87 -9.06
C TYR A 353 11.49 -6.49 -7.68
N SER A 354 12.33 -6.07 -6.75
CA SER A 354 11.90 -5.50 -5.47
C SER A 354 11.08 -4.22 -5.67
N ILE A 355 11.52 -3.30 -6.56
CA ILE A 355 10.78 -2.07 -6.89
C ILE A 355 9.46 -2.39 -7.57
N LEU A 356 9.45 -3.33 -8.53
CA LEU A 356 8.23 -3.74 -9.22
C LEU A 356 7.22 -4.39 -8.26
N ALA A 357 7.69 -5.27 -7.38
CA ALA A 357 6.86 -5.93 -6.39
C ALA A 357 6.29 -4.96 -5.35
N ASP A 358 7.08 -3.98 -4.89
CA ASP A 358 6.61 -2.93 -3.96
C ASP A 358 5.48 -2.12 -4.58
N ARG A 359 5.62 -1.74 -5.86
CA ARG A 359 4.55 -1.07 -6.60
C ARG A 359 3.30 -1.96 -6.70
N ASP A 360 3.46 -3.21 -7.11
CA ASP A 360 2.34 -4.13 -7.33
C ASP A 360 1.58 -4.43 -6.02
N ILE A 361 2.29 -4.65 -4.91
CA ILE A 361 1.67 -4.84 -3.59
C ILE A 361 0.83 -3.63 -3.18
N ARG A 362 1.23 -2.41 -3.54
CA ARG A 362 0.51 -1.19 -3.16
C ARG A 362 -0.67 -0.86 -4.07
N SER A 363 -0.69 -1.40 -5.30
CA SER A 363 -1.60 -0.94 -6.35
C SER A 363 -2.48 -2.01 -6.99
N LYS A 364 -2.23 -3.31 -6.72
CA LYS A 364 -2.95 -4.42 -7.38
C LYS A 364 -4.08 -5.04 -6.55
N GLY A 365 -4.36 -4.53 -5.36
CA GLY A 365 -5.45 -5.01 -4.53
C GLY A 365 -5.29 -6.46 -4.06
N TYR A 366 -4.07 -6.90 -3.79
CA TYR A 366 -3.82 -8.27 -3.31
C TYR A 366 -4.44 -8.52 -1.95
N ARG A 367 -4.90 -9.75 -1.73
CA ARG A 367 -5.32 -10.28 -0.44
C ARG A 367 -4.24 -11.23 0.06
N ILE A 368 -3.55 -10.83 1.13
CA ILE A 368 -2.41 -11.56 1.69
C ILE A 368 -2.88 -12.28 2.95
N TYR A 369 -2.91 -13.59 2.91
CA TYR A 369 -3.37 -14.43 4.00
C TYR A 369 -2.17 -15.00 4.77
N SER A 370 -2.06 -14.63 6.06
CA SER A 370 -0.98 -15.10 6.89
C SER A 370 -1.35 -16.40 7.65
N THR A 371 -0.32 -17.08 8.15
CA THR A 371 -0.46 -18.23 9.05
C THR A 371 -0.64 -17.80 10.51
N ILE A 372 -0.52 -16.53 10.82
CA ILE A 372 -0.53 -15.98 12.18
C ILE A 372 -1.90 -16.16 12.83
N ASN A 373 -1.94 -16.87 13.93
CA ASN A 373 -3.14 -16.99 14.76
C ASN A 373 -3.28 -15.74 15.64
N LYS A 374 -4.34 -14.96 15.41
CA LYS A 374 -4.55 -13.68 16.09
C LYS A 374 -4.52 -13.80 17.62
N ASP A 375 -5.22 -14.80 18.19
CA ASP A 375 -5.34 -14.95 19.64
C ASP A 375 -3.99 -15.34 20.28
N MET A 376 -3.24 -16.22 19.62
CA MET A 376 -1.88 -16.59 20.06
C MET A 376 -0.92 -15.42 19.95
N PHE A 377 -1.03 -14.63 18.88
CA PHE A 377 -0.21 -13.45 18.69
C PHE A 377 -0.50 -12.40 19.77
N ASP A 378 -1.76 -12.05 19.98
CA ASP A 378 -2.17 -11.08 20.99
C ASP A 378 -1.77 -11.55 22.42
N ALA A 379 -1.89 -12.86 22.70
CA ALA A 379 -1.47 -13.43 23.98
C ALA A 379 0.05 -13.34 24.20
N MET A 380 0.86 -13.57 23.17
CA MET A 380 2.32 -13.46 23.23
C MET A 380 2.76 -12.02 23.45
N GLN A 381 2.17 -11.04 22.72
CA GLN A 381 2.43 -9.61 22.93
C GLN A 381 2.10 -9.21 24.38
N LYS A 382 0.91 -9.59 24.85
CA LYS A 382 0.48 -9.28 26.22
C LYS A 382 1.38 -9.92 27.30
N ALA A 383 1.90 -11.12 27.04
CA ALA A 383 2.85 -11.76 27.96
C ALA A 383 4.16 -10.95 28.06
N ALA A 384 4.66 -10.47 26.91
CA ALA A 384 5.86 -9.63 26.85
C ALA A 384 5.66 -8.29 27.56
N ASP A 385 4.52 -7.61 27.35
CA ASP A 385 4.20 -6.34 28.00
C ASP A 385 4.10 -6.48 29.54
N ASN A 386 3.59 -7.60 30.01
CA ASN A 386 3.43 -7.89 31.44
C ASN A 386 4.71 -8.37 32.11
N PHE A 387 5.70 -8.85 31.35
CA PHE A 387 6.96 -9.35 31.91
C PHE A 387 7.79 -8.19 32.48
N LYS A 388 8.25 -8.31 33.73
CA LYS A 388 8.95 -7.23 34.47
C LYS A 388 10.46 -7.45 34.62
N TYR A 389 10.98 -8.63 34.24
CA TYR A 389 12.33 -9.06 34.57
C TYR A 389 13.27 -9.07 33.37
N TYR A 390 13.14 -8.09 32.47
CA TYR A 390 14.00 -7.97 31.28
C TYR A 390 15.47 -7.61 31.57
N GLY A 391 15.78 -7.24 32.80
CA GLY A 391 17.11 -6.80 33.15
C GLY A 391 17.30 -5.28 33.04
N GLN A 392 18.55 -4.85 33.20
CA GLN A 392 18.90 -3.43 33.28
C GLN A 392 18.91 -2.80 31.89
N THR A 393 18.33 -1.58 31.77
CA THR A 393 18.48 -0.76 30.59
C THR A 393 19.87 -0.12 30.53
N TYR A 394 20.53 -0.22 29.41
CA TYR A 394 21.84 0.39 29.16
C TYR A 394 21.67 1.74 28.48
N THR A 395 22.63 2.66 28.73
CA THR A 395 22.75 3.90 27.95
C THR A 395 23.82 3.73 26.91
N GLY A 396 23.47 3.86 25.66
CA GLY A 396 24.37 3.82 24.50
C GLY A 396 24.53 5.20 23.88
N LYS A 397 25.36 5.28 22.85
CA LYS A 397 25.55 6.46 22.00
C LYS A 397 24.98 6.17 20.62
N ASP A 398 24.24 7.12 20.05
CA ASP A 398 23.76 7.09 18.68
C ASP A 398 23.86 8.50 18.07
N LYS A 399 23.68 8.62 16.76
CA LYS A 399 23.66 9.92 16.09
C LYS A 399 22.21 10.40 15.90
N ASP A 400 21.95 11.63 16.31
CA ASP A 400 20.68 12.28 15.99
C ASP A 400 20.49 12.32 14.46
N PRO A 401 19.39 11.76 13.92
CA PRO A 401 19.18 11.66 12.49
C PRO A 401 19.03 13.01 11.76
N VAL A 402 18.75 14.09 12.49
CA VAL A 402 18.55 15.42 11.94
C VAL A 402 19.83 16.26 12.03
N THR A 403 20.47 16.27 13.22
CA THR A 403 21.64 17.11 13.47
C THR A 403 22.96 16.40 13.21
N GLY A 404 22.98 15.05 13.24
CA GLY A 404 24.18 14.22 13.14
C GLY A 404 25.05 14.24 14.41
N GLU A 405 24.63 14.92 15.48
CA GLU A 405 25.33 14.97 16.74
C GLU A 405 25.18 13.67 17.54
N GLU A 406 26.18 13.34 18.35
CA GLU A 406 26.13 12.18 19.22
C GLU A 406 25.19 12.43 20.41
N ILE A 407 24.17 11.57 20.56
CA ILE A 407 23.17 11.64 21.63
C ILE A 407 23.18 10.36 22.48
N ASP A 408 22.82 10.50 23.76
CA ASP A 408 22.62 9.35 24.64
C ASP A 408 21.24 8.73 24.37
N VAL A 409 21.23 7.44 24.01
CA VAL A 409 20.00 6.68 23.78
C VAL A 409 19.84 5.57 24.81
N GLN A 410 18.61 5.35 25.25
CA GLN A 410 18.29 4.25 26.15
C GLN A 410 18.18 2.95 25.34
N MET A 411 18.94 1.94 25.75
CA MET A 411 19.00 0.61 25.11
C MET A 411 18.45 -0.45 26.08
N PRO A 412 17.13 -0.65 26.14
CA PRO A 412 16.55 -1.70 26.94
C PRO A 412 16.88 -3.08 26.34
N VAL A 413 17.06 -4.07 27.21
CA VAL A 413 17.19 -5.47 26.79
C VAL A 413 15.99 -5.83 25.93
N GLN A 414 16.24 -6.38 24.74
CA GLN A 414 15.21 -6.80 23.79
C GLN A 414 14.90 -8.30 23.92
N VAL A 415 13.82 -8.72 23.27
CA VAL A 415 13.39 -10.12 23.21
C VAL A 415 12.93 -10.44 21.78
N GLY A 416 13.29 -11.60 21.28
CA GLY A 416 12.71 -12.25 20.12
C GLY A 416 12.15 -13.61 20.52
N SER A 417 10.95 -13.95 20.05
CA SER A 417 10.34 -15.25 20.25
C SER A 417 9.50 -15.62 19.04
N ILE A 418 9.36 -16.91 18.76
CA ILE A 418 8.56 -17.40 17.64
C ILE A 418 7.90 -18.73 18.02
N LEU A 419 6.71 -18.95 17.51
CA LEU A 419 5.94 -20.18 17.65
C LEU A 419 5.68 -20.77 16.28
N ILE A 420 6.25 -21.96 16.03
CA ILE A 420 6.13 -22.68 14.75
C ILE A 420 5.37 -23.99 15.00
N GLU A 421 4.44 -24.29 14.11
CA GLU A 421 3.77 -25.60 14.09
C GLU A 421 4.70 -26.62 13.42
N ASN A 422 5.22 -27.57 14.19
CA ASN A 422 6.27 -28.49 13.73
C ASN A 422 5.91 -29.25 12.45
N SER A 423 4.66 -29.74 12.36
CA SER A 423 4.22 -30.60 11.26
C SER A 423 4.01 -29.91 9.91
N THR A 424 3.91 -28.59 9.91
CA THR A 424 3.57 -27.81 8.72
C THR A 424 4.57 -26.70 8.39
N GLY A 425 5.37 -26.26 9.36
CA GLY A 425 6.22 -25.07 9.24
C GLY A 425 5.48 -23.73 9.43
N ARG A 426 4.15 -23.74 9.70
CA ARG A 426 3.36 -22.52 9.88
C ARG A 426 3.86 -21.72 11.08
N ILE A 427 4.19 -20.47 10.89
CA ILE A 427 4.47 -19.54 12.00
C ILE A 427 3.13 -19.06 12.54
N LEU A 428 2.81 -19.49 13.76
CA LEU A 428 1.53 -19.17 14.39
C LEU A 428 1.56 -17.85 15.16
N SER A 429 2.72 -17.47 15.68
CA SER A 429 2.94 -16.23 16.43
C SER A 429 4.42 -15.90 16.52
N PHE A 430 4.74 -14.63 16.74
CA PHE A 430 6.10 -14.19 17.08
C PHE A 430 6.08 -12.91 17.91
N LEU A 431 7.20 -12.62 18.56
CA LEU A 431 7.48 -11.39 19.28
C LEU A 431 8.73 -10.75 18.69
N GLY A 432 8.58 -9.60 18.02
CA GLY A 432 9.69 -8.92 17.35
C GLY A 432 10.55 -8.05 18.27
N GLY A 433 10.03 -7.67 19.43
CA GLY A 433 10.70 -6.81 20.40
C GLY A 433 9.78 -6.38 21.52
N ARG A 434 10.22 -5.43 22.35
CA ARG A 434 9.45 -4.92 23.49
C ARG A 434 8.60 -3.70 23.14
N ASP A 435 9.17 -2.78 22.38
CA ASP A 435 8.51 -1.53 21.96
C ASP A 435 9.09 -1.10 20.61
N PHE A 436 8.22 -1.13 19.59
CA PHE A 436 8.60 -0.77 18.22
C PHE A 436 9.08 0.68 18.08
N LYS A 437 8.58 1.58 18.91
CA LYS A 437 8.99 3.00 18.88
C LYS A 437 10.42 3.22 19.35
N ILE A 438 10.90 2.33 20.24
CA ILE A 438 12.27 2.36 20.77
C ILE A 438 13.22 1.61 19.84
N ASN A 439 12.82 0.44 19.36
CA ASN A 439 13.64 -0.39 18.47
C ASN A 439 12.76 -1.10 17.45
N GLN A 440 12.97 -0.79 16.17
CA GLN A 440 12.17 -1.33 15.06
C GLN A 440 12.67 -2.67 14.55
N LEU A 441 13.91 -3.07 14.92
CA LEU A 441 14.47 -4.35 14.51
C LEU A 441 13.60 -5.51 15.01
N ASN A 442 13.19 -6.38 14.09
CA ASN A 442 12.50 -7.62 14.43
C ASN A 442 13.51 -8.64 14.97
N HIS A 443 13.54 -8.80 16.29
CA HIS A 443 14.49 -9.70 16.96
C HIS A 443 14.17 -11.18 16.78
N ALA A 444 12.98 -11.53 16.29
CA ALA A 444 12.63 -12.91 15.97
C ALA A 444 13.15 -13.35 14.59
N THR A 445 13.06 -12.47 13.58
CA THR A 445 13.24 -12.85 12.17
C THR A 445 14.43 -12.16 11.48
N LYS A 446 14.93 -11.01 12.01
CA LYS A 446 15.96 -10.20 11.35
C LYS A 446 17.23 -9.98 12.18
N ALA A 447 17.23 -10.32 13.47
CA ALA A 447 18.39 -10.15 14.33
C ALA A 447 19.25 -11.42 14.34
N TYR A 448 20.39 -11.37 13.63
CA TYR A 448 21.38 -12.46 13.63
C TYR A 448 22.25 -12.38 14.87
N ARG A 449 22.30 -13.48 15.64
CA ARG A 449 23.12 -13.62 16.84
C ARG A 449 23.64 -15.02 17.00
N SER A 450 24.72 -15.17 17.76
CA SER A 450 25.17 -16.47 18.23
C SER A 450 24.02 -17.13 19.02
N ASN A 451 23.65 -18.35 18.63
CA ASN A 451 22.67 -19.17 19.35
C ASN A 451 23.27 -19.93 20.54
N GLY A 452 24.56 -19.77 20.78
CA GLY A 452 25.26 -20.34 21.93
C GLY A 452 25.08 -21.86 22.00
N SER A 453 24.84 -22.35 23.20
CA SER A 453 24.72 -23.78 23.47
C SER A 453 23.51 -24.48 22.82
N THR A 454 22.54 -23.74 22.26
CA THR A 454 21.48 -24.36 21.46
C THR A 454 22.00 -24.93 20.15
N MET A 455 23.21 -24.57 19.73
CA MET A 455 23.89 -25.19 18.60
C MET A 455 24.32 -26.63 18.86
N LYS A 456 24.60 -27.01 20.11
CA LYS A 456 25.10 -28.35 20.44
C LYS A 456 24.21 -29.51 19.95
N PRO A 457 22.90 -29.51 20.19
CA PRO A 457 22.01 -30.53 19.63
C PRO A 457 22.06 -30.59 18.10
N LEU A 458 22.04 -29.43 17.43
CA LEU A 458 21.92 -29.31 15.99
C LEU A 458 23.20 -29.70 15.24
N LEU A 459 24.37 -29.35 15.79
CA LEU A 459 25.65 -29.42 15.06
C LEU A 459 26.62 -30.44 15.64
N VAL A 460 26.45 -30.82 16.91
CA VAL A 460 27.39 -31.76 17.57
C VAL A 460 26.74 -33.11 17.81
N TYR A 461 25.68 -33.16 18.63
CA TYR A 461 25.11 -34.45 19.07
C TYR A 461 24.32 -35.16 17.97
N ALA A 462 23.43 -34.47 17.27
CA ALA A 462 22.66 -35.08 16.19
C ALA A 462 23.55 -35.58 15.04
N PRO A 463 24.51 -34.78 14.50
CA PRO A 463 25.44 -35.29 13.49
C PRO A 463 26.29 -36.44 13.97
N ALA A 464 26.78 -36.43 15.23
CA ALA A 464 27.61 -37.51 15.75
C ALA A 464 26.82 -38.82 15.89
N ILE A 465 25.53 -38.76 16.28
CA ILE A 465 24.63 -39.90 16.33
C ILE A 465 24.31 -40.39 14.91
N GLU A 466 24.00 -39.50 13.99
CA GLU A 466 23.72 -39.81 12.58
C GLU A 466 24.89 -40.52 11.89
N TYR A 467 26.11 -40.09 12.20
CA TYR A 467 27.33 -40.75 11.72
C TYR A 467 27.65 -42.08 12.43
N GLY A 468 26.87 -42.48 13.46
CA GLY A 468 27.13 -43.66 14.24
C GLY A 468 28.37 -43.58 15.13
N VAL A 469 28.84 -42.37 15.44
CA VAL A 469 30.03 -42.17 16.30
C VAL A 469 29.71 -42.37 17.77
N ILE A 470 28.53 -41.93 18.19
CA ILE A 470 28.04 -42.06 19.56
C ILE A 470 26.57 -42.49 19.62
N GLY A 471 26.14 -42.99 20.76
CA GLY A 471 24.77 -43.10 21.19
C GLY A 471 24.56 -42.31 22.50
N ALA A 472 23.34 -42.22 22.99
CA ALA A 472 22.98 -41.45 24.19
C ALA A 472 23.78 -41.85 25.46
N GLY A 473 24.15 -43.11 25.60
CA GLY A 473 24.93 -43.63 26.72
C GLY A 473 26.44 -43.67 26.50
N SER A 474 26.93 -43.25 25.33
CA SER A 474 28.38 -43.27 25.03
C SER A 474 29.15 -42.36 25.97
N PRO A 475 30.31 -42.83 26.54
CA PRO A 475 31.15 -41.98 27.37
C PRO A 475 31.84 -40.90 26.54
N LEU A 476 31.68 -39.66 26.95
CA LEU A 476 32.38 -38.50 26.41
C LEU A 476 33.46 -38.05 27.39
N VAL A 477 34.59 -37.52 26.83
CA VAL A 477 35.71 -37.03 27.63
C VAL A 477 35.52 -35.56 27.95
N ASP A 478 35.26 -35.27 29.22
CA ASP A 478 35.11 -33.91 29.76
C ASP A 478 36.35 -33.55 30.59
N VAL A 479 37.49 -33.44 29.89
CA VAL A 479 38.82 -33.11 30.46
C VAL A 479 39.45 -32.03 29.60
N LYS A 480 40.10 -31.04 30.21
CA LYS A 480 40.78 -29.94 29.50
C LYS A 480 41.61 -30.41 28.30
N PHE A 481 41.53 -29.65 27.22
CA PHE A 481 42.33 -29.86 26.04
C PHE A 481 42.57 -28.51 25.34
N SER A 482 43.50 -28.51 24.37
CA SER A 482 43.80 -27.34 23.58
C SER A 482 43.79 -27.69 22.11
N ILE A 483 43.33 -26.75 21.30
CA ILE A 483 43.42 -26.79 19.84
C ILE A 483 44.32 -25.59 19.44
N GLY A 484 45.57 -25.85 19.12
CA GLY A 484 46.57 -24.76 18.94
C GLY A 484 46.74 -23.97 20.24
N SER A 485 46.51 -22.65 20.18
CA SER A 485 46.57 -21.75 21.34
C SER A 485 45.25 -21.62 22.09
N TRP A 486 44.16 -22.20 21.57
CA TRP A 486 42.83 -22.10 22.18
C TRP A 486 42.56 -23.26 23.13
N SER A 487 42.13 -22.93 24.37
CA SER A 487 41.80 -23.90 25.40
C SER A 487 40.41 -23.58 25.98
N PRO A 488 39.35 -24.29 25.54
CA PRO A 488 38.00 -24.02 26.01
C PRO A 488 37.79 -24.46 27.44
N ASN A 489 36.85 -23.79 28.12
CA ASN A 489 36.39 -24.14 29.47
C ASN A 489 34.89 -24.46 29.47
N ASN A 490 34.47 -25.25 30.47
CA ASN A 490 33.06 -25.34 30.82
C ASN A 490 32.56 -24.02 31.42
N TYR A 491 31.24 -23.83 31.58
CA TYR A 491 30.67 -22.60 32.12
C TYR A 491 31.21 -22.29 33.52
N LEU A 492 31.29 -23.30 34.37
CA LEU A 492 31.96 -23.20 35.67
C LEU A 492 33.44 -23.58 35.50
N THR A 493 34.32 -22.73 36.01
CA THR A 493 35.75 -22.98 35.96
C THR A 493 36.10 -24.15 36.85
N ASN A 494 36.92 -25.08 36.36
CA ASN A 494 37.32 -26.32 37.02
C ASN A 494 36.15 -27.35 37.27
N ASP A 495 35.13 -27.32 36.38
CA ASP A 495 34.06 -28.32 36.37
C ASP A 495 34.31 -29.36 35.26
N GLU A 496 35.50 -29.99 35.27
CA GLU A 496 35.81 -31.17 34.44
C GLU A 496 35.35 -32.44 35.13
N ARG A 497 34.46 -33.20 34.45
CA ARG A 497 33.81 -34.39 35.06
C ARG A 497 34.42 -35.73 34.63
N GLY A 498 35.51 -35.71 33.88
CA GLY A 498 36.20 -36.91 33.41
C GLY A 498 35.47 -37.61 32.27
N LEU A 499 34.94 -38.79 32.51
CA LEU A 499 34.11 -39.54 31.56
C LEU A 499 32.66 -39.48 31.99
N ILE A 500 31.82 -38.89 31.13
CA ILE A 500 30.36 -38.73 31.39
C ILE A 500 29.55 -39.24 30.19
N PRO A 501 28.35 -39.79 30.40
CA PRO A 501 27.48 -40.17 29.29
C PRO A 501 27.10 -38.99 28.42
N ALA A 502 26.98 -39.20 27.10
CA ALA A 502 26.63 -38.14 26.15
C ALA A 502 25.34 -37.39 26.54
N ARG A 503 24.31 -38.11 27.04
CA ARG A 503 23.07 -37.49 27.52
C ARG A 503 23.26 -36.55 28.71
N GLU A 504 24.14 -36.88 29.66
CA GLU A 504 24.47 -36.03 30.80
C GLU A 504 25.29 -34.81 30.35
N ALA A 505 26.25 -35.00 29.46
CA ALA A 505 27.01 -33.93 28.90
C ALA A 505 26.13 -32.90 28.16
N LEU A 506 25.09 -33.36 27.44
CA LEU A 506 24.11 -32.48 26.80
C LEU A 506 23.18 -31.83 27.83
N ALA A 507 22.64 -32.60 28.81
CA ALA A 507 21.71 -32.12 29.84
C ALA A 507 22.33 -30.96 30.64
N ASP A 508 23.59 -31.06 31.01
CA ASP A 508 24.35 -30.07 31.76
C ASP A 508 25.10 -29.06 30.86
N SER A 509 24.92 -29.20 29.55
CA SER A 509 25.49 -28.29 28.54
C SER A 509 27.01 -28.13 28.62
N GLN A 510 27.74 -29.24 28.92
CA GLN A 510 29.20 -29.20 29.02
C GLN A 510 29.86 -28.80 27.71
N ASN A 511 30.79 -27.82 27.76
CA ASN A 511 31.43 -27.29 26.56
C ASN A 511 32.58 -28.18 26.09
N ILE A 512 33.42 -28.65 27.05
CA ILE A 512 34.64 -29.37 26.74
C ILE A 512 34.32 -30.69 26.02
N SER A 513 33.38 -31.48 26.56
CA SER A 513 32.95 -32.75 25.96
C SER A 513 32.30 -32.53 24.57
N ALA A 514 31.45 -31.51 24.44
CA ALA A 514 30.83 -31.18 23.17
C ALA A 514 31.86 -30.76 22.12
N LEU A 515 32.83 -29.90 22.45
CA LEU A 515 33.85 -29.44 21.53
C LEU A 515 34.85 -30.55 21.11
N ARG A 516 35.17 -31.47 22.03
CA ARG A 516 35.95 -32.67 21.67
C ARG A 516 35.21 -33.52 20.65
N LEU A 517 33.94 -33.84 20.93
CA LEU A 517 33.08 -34.60 20.01
C LEU A 517 32.94 -33.90 18.65
N TYR A 518 32.73 -32.59 18.66
CA TYR A 518 32.65 -31.82 17.42
C TYR A 518 33.95 -31.87 16.62
N TYR A 519 35.10 -31.71 17.28
CA TYR A 519 36.40 -31.79 16.65
C TYR A 519 36.65 -33.16 16.01
N ASP A 520 36.21 -34.22 16.66
CA ASP A 520 36.36 -35.61 16.14
C ASP A 520 35.54 -35.85 14.86
N ILE A 521 34.41 -35.16 14.69
CA ILE A 521 33.55 -35.28 13.50
C ILE A 521 33.72 -34.13 12.48
N LEU A 522 34.55 -33.13 12.78
CA LEU A 522 34.66 -31.90 11.95
C LEU A 522 35.05 -32.22 10.50
N ASN A 523 35.90 -33.20 10.28
CA ASN A 523 36.31 -33.67 8.95
C ASN A 523 35.20 -34.27 8.11
N ARG A 524 34.01 -34.63 8.73
CA ARG A 524 32.82 -35.10 8.06
C ARG A 524 31.85 -33.96 7.69
N ARG A 525 32.27 -32.69 7.89
CA ARG A 525 31.53 -31.47 7.54
C ARG A 525 30.11 -31.39 8.16
N PRO A 526 29.98 -31.52 9.50
CA PRO A 526 28.65 -31.51 10.14
C PRO A 526 27.85 -30.23 9.91
N ALA A 527 28.48 -29.10 9.55
CA ALA A 527 27.77 -27.87 9.22
C ALA A 527 26.90 -27.97 7.93
N GLU A 528 27.08 -29.03 7.12
CA GLU A 528 26.16 -29.31 6.02
C GLU A 528 24.73 -29.64 6.48
N PHE A 529 24.55 -30.13 7.70
CA PHE A 529 23.22 -30.30 8.29
C PHE A 529 22.53 -28.94 8.54
N LEU A 530 23.30 -27.93 8.98
CA LEU A 530 22.75 -26.56 9.13
C LEU A 530 22.36 -25.99 7.77
N ALA A 531 23.15 -26.19 6.72
CA ALA A 531 22.81 -25.76 5.37
C ALA A 531 21.53 -26.44 4.84
N LYS A 532 21.29 -27.73 5.18
CA LYS A 532 20.02 -28.41 4.85
C LYS A 532 18.83 -27.90 5.66
N MET A 533 19.05 -27.21 6.77
CA MET A 533 18.05 -26.58 7.62
C MET A 533 17.96 -25.05 7.37
N ASP A 534 18.44 -24.61 6.21
CA ASP A 534 18.33 -23.26 5.67
C ASP A 534 18.89 -22.13 6.56
N PHE A 535 20.04 -22.40 7.24
CA PHE A 535 20.79 -21.33 7.91
C PHE A 535 21.37 -20.38 6.88
N SER A 536 20.77 -19.22 6.72
CA SER A 536 21.00 -18.30 5.57
C SER A 536 22.36 -17.62 5.58
N GLN A 537 23.01 -17.48 6.75
CA GLN A 537 24.22 -16.69 6.91
C GLN A 537 25.49 -17.52 7.19
N LEU A 538 25.49 -18.80 6.82
CA LEU A 538 26.68 -19.64 6.97
C LEU A 538 27.85 -19.12 6.09
N LYS A 539 29.02 -18.98 6.69
CA LYS A 539 30.27 -18.59 6.01
C LYS A 539 31.21 -19.77 5.89
N PRO A 540 32.18 -19.76 4.97
CA PRO A 540 33.16 -20.84 4.81
C PRO A 540 33.87 -21.23 6.12
N GLU A 541 34.11 -20.26 7.01
CA GLU A 541 34.76 -20.44 8.30
C GLU A 541 33.88 -21.28 9.26
N ASP A 542 32.57 -21.19 9.16
CA ASP A 542 31.63 -21.94 10.03
C ASP A 542 31.72 -23.45 9.80
N TYR A 543 32.19 -23.89 8.62
CA TYR A 543 32.40 -25.31 8.30
C TYR A 543 33.70 -25.89 8.87
N THR A 544 34.62 -25.05 9.33
CA THR A 544 35.95 -25.46 9.74
C THR A 544 36.34 -25.04 11.15
N ASN A 545 35.64 -24.05 11.72
CA ASN A 545 35.96 -23.53 13.05
C ASN A 545 35.39 -24.44 14.14
N PRO A 546 36.24 -25.00 15.06
CA PRO A 546 35.77 -25.83 16.16
C PRO A 546 34.78 -25.14 17.10
N SER A 547 34.88 -23.80 17.27
CA SER A 547 33.98 -23.06 18.17
C SER A 547 32.53 -22.93 17.63
N THR A 548 32.31 -23.23 16.34
CA THR A 548 30.96 -23.29 15.77
C THR A 548 30.07 -24.31 16.50
N GLY A 549 30.65 -25.42 17.01
CA GLY A 549 29.94 -26.41 17.80
C GLY A 549 29.28 -25.89 19.08
N ILE A 550 29.66 -24.73 19.58
CA ILE A 550 29.04 -24.04 20.73
C ILE A 550 28.37 -22.73 20.33
N GLY A 551 28.06 -22.56 19.04
CA GLY A 551 27.29 -21.45 18.53
C GLY A 551 28.10 -20.20 18.12
N ALA A 552 29.43 -20.28 18.03
CA ALA A 552 30.26 -19.17 17.56
C ALA A 552 30.27 -19.11 16.03
N LEU A 553 29.13 -18.85 15.43
CA LEU A 553 28.98 -18.56 14.01
C LEU A 553 29.54 -17.16 13.68
N GLN A 554 30.04 -16.98 12.47
CA GLN A 554 30.62 -15.70 12.02
C GLN A 554 29.61 -14.52 12.07
N ILE A 555 28.39 -14.76 11.62
CA ILE A 555 27.31 -13.75 11.65
C ILE A 555 26.28 -14.11 12.73
N GLY A 556 25.97 -15.38 12.91
CA GLY A 556 24.94 -15.88 13.78
C GLY A 556 23.73 -16.43 13.02
N THR A 557 22.63 -16.60 13.74
CA THR A 557 21.36 -17.10 13.22
C THR A 557 20.21 -16.30 13.83
N THR A 558 19.05 -16.30 13.20
CA THR A 558 17.83 -15.70 13.75
C THR A 558 17.15 -16.66 14.75
N VAL A 559 16.22 -16.14 15.53
CA VAL A 559 15.38 -17.00 16.40
C VAL A 559 14.50 -17.91 15.56
N GLU A 560 14.02 -17.42 14.40
CA GLU A 560 13.23 -18.18 13.43
C GLU A 560 14.01 -19.40 12.92
N GLU A 561 15.18 -19.20 12.32
CA GLU A 561 16.03 -20.28 11.80
C GLU A 561 16.36 -21.32 12.88
N ASN A 562 16.79 -20.84 14.06
CA ASN A 562 17.12 -21.73 15.16
C ASN A 562 15.93 -22.56 15.66
N THR A 563 14.74 -21.94 15.80
CA THR A 563 13.52 -22.62 16.24
C THR A 563 13.05 -23.62 15.19
N ASN A 564 13.09 -23.24 13.91
CA ASN A 564 12.71 -24.12 12.81
C ASN A 564 13.63 -25.34 12.70
N ALA A 565 14.94 -25.15 12.90
CA ALA A 565 15.89 -26.27 12.95
C ALA A 565 15.57 -27.26 14.07
N PHE A 566 15.15 -26.80 15.25
CA PHE A 566 14.72 -27.70 16.33
C PHE A 566 13.43 -28.48 16.00
N ALA A 567 12.52 -27.89 15.19
CA ALA A 567 11.30 -28.58 14.73
C ALA A 567 11.64 -29.86 13.93
N THR A 568 12.80 -29.91 13.27
CA THR A 568 13.29 -31.11 12.56
C THR A 568 13.31 -32.35 13.43
N PHE A 569 13.70 -32.24 14.71
CA PHE A 569 13.71 -33.38 15.62
C PHE A 569 12.29 -33.85 15.95
N ALA A 570 11.33 -32.94 16.08
CA ALA A 570 9.93 -33.29 16.34
C ALA A 570 9.24 -33.93 15.12
N ASN A 571 9.76 -33.71 13.91
CA ASN A 571 9.24 -34.23 12.65
C ASN A 571 9.98 -35.49 12.15
N GLY A 572 10.59 -36.28 13.05
CA GLY A 572 11.32 -37.50 12.66
C GLY A 572 12.50 -37.22 11.71
N GLY A 573 13.16 -36.09 11.88
CA GLY A 573 14.31 -35.66 11.11
C GLY A 573 14.02 -34.96 9.80
N GLN A 574 12.76 -34.66 9.50
CA GLN A 574 12.36 -33.88 8.35
C GLN A 574 12.33 -32.40 8.72
N PHE A 575 13.12 -31.60 8.02
CA PHE A 575 13.03 -30.15 8.04
C PHE A 575 11.90 -29.71 7.14
N ILE A 576 11.04 -28.83 7.64
CA ILE A 576 9.99 -28.14 6.91
C ILE A 576 10.25 -26.67 7.11
N ASP A 577 10.50 -25.94 6.02
CA ASP A 577 10.80 -24.52 6.09
C ASP A 577 9.63 -23.73 6.70
N ALA A 578 9.96 -22.81 7.60
CA ALA A 578 8.97 -22.00 8.31
C ALA A 578 8.43 -20.89 7.41
N TYR A 579 7.11 -20.71 7.38
CA TYR A 579 6.47 -19.71 6.55
C TYR A 579 5.39 -18.93 7.28
N MET A 580 5.18 -17.67 6.83
CA MET A 580 4.23 -16.74 7.44
C MET A 580 3.08 -16.38 6.50
N ILE A 581 3.25 -16.54 5.18
CA ILE A 581 2.21 -16.27 4.17
C ILE A 581 1.72 -17.61 3.62
N GLU A 582 0.43 -17.88 3.82
CA GLU A 582 -0.22 -19.10 3.34
C GLU A 582 -0.58 -19.01 1.86
N LYS A 583 -1.21 -17.91 1.47
CA LYS A 583 -1.58 -17.63 0.09
C LYS A 583 -1.66 -16.12 -0.16
N ILE A 584 -1.59 -15.76 -1.45
CA ILE A 584 -1.90 -14.43 -1.96
C ILE A 584 -2.91 -14.61 -3.09
N GLU A 585 -4.00 -13.84 -3.05
CA GLU A 585 -5.03 -13.77 -4.09
C GLU A 585 -5.04 -12.36 -4.69
N ASP A 586 -5.50 -12.23 -5.94
CA ASP A 586 -5.80 -10.91 -6.51
C ASP A 586 -7.18 -10.40 -6.05
N GLN A 587 -7.58 -9.22 -6.52
CA GLN A 587 -8.87 -8.61 -6.21
C GLN A 587 -10.08 -9.46 -6.64
N ASP A 588 -9.94 -10.26 -7.70
CA ASP A 588 -10.97 -11.14 -8.25
C ASP A 588 -11.03 -12.49 -7.52
N GLY A 589 -10.11 -12.76 -6.60
CA GLY A 589 -9.97 -14.02 -5.86
C GLY A 589 -9.19 -15.09 -6.62
N ASN A 590 -8.47 -14.73 -7.69
CA ASN A 590 -7.59 -15.67 -8.37
C ASN A 590 -6.32 -15.88 -7.53
N LEU A 591 -5.89 -17.13 -7.45
CA LEU A 591 -4.72 -17.50 -6.70
C LEU A 591 -3.43 -17.02 -7.39
N ILE A 592 -2.69 -16.13 -6.72
CA ILE A 592 -1.40 -15.59 -7.17
C ILE A 592 -0.24 -16.44 -6.63
N TYR A 593 -0.35 -16.82 -5.36
CA TYR A 593 0.63 -17.64 -4.65
C TYR A 593 -0.06 -18.56 -3.65
N GLN A 594 0.43 -19.77 -3.53
CA GLN A 594 0.08 -20.72 -2.47
C GLN A 594 1.36 -21.36 -1.96
N HIS A 595 1.62 -21.26 -0.66
CA HIS A 595 2.75 -21.94 -0.06
C HIS A 595 2.65 -23.46 -0.25
N LYS A 596 3.76 -24.09 -0.60
CA LYS A 596 3.88 -25.54 -0.73
C LYS A 596 4.89 -26.05 0.28
N VAL A 597 4.46 -26.99 1.08
CA VAL A 597 5.35 -27.66 2.06
C VAL A 597 6.21 -28.67 1.33
N GLU A 598 7.53 -28.50 1.40
CA GLU A 598 8.52 -29.37 0.77
C GLU A 598 9.48 -29.92 1.85
N PRO A 599 9.17 -31.07 2.49
CA PRO A 599 10.00 -31.60 3.55
C PRO A 599 11.36 -32.10 3.04
N VAL A 600 12.44 -31.77 3.75
CA VAL A 600 13.80 -32.23 3.47
C VAL A 600 14.25 -33.15 4.58
N GLN A 601 14.65 -34.41 4.26
CA GLN A 601 15.19 -35.32 5.28
C GLN A 601 16.62 -34.87 5.65
N VAL A 602 16.79 -34.42 6.87
CA VAL A 602 18.06 -33.95 7.43
C VAL A 602 18.72 -35.03 8.29
N PHE A 603 17.96 -35.59 9.23
CA PHE A 603 18.42 -36.68 10.11
C PHE A 603 17.52 -37.90 9.94
N SER A 604 18.02 -39.08 10.31
CA SER A 604 17.18 -40.27 10.40
C SER A 604 16.13 -40.14 11.52
N PRO A 605 14.98 -40.86 11.44
CA PRO A 605 14.02 -40.91 12.53
C PRO A 605 14.63 -41.40 13.85
N GLU A 606 15.56 -42.31 13.78
CA GLU A 606 16.27 -42.87 14.92
C GLU A 606 17.14 -41.81 15.62
N THR A 607 17.92 -41.05 14.86
CA THR A 607 18.72 -39.93 15.38
C THR A 607 17.81 -38.88 16.04
N SER A 608 16.72 -38.50 15.37
CA SER A 608 15.77 -37.52 15.89
C SER A 608 15.10 -37.96 17.18
N TYR A 609 14.72 -39.23 17.27
CA TYR A 609 14.17 -39.82 18.51
C TYR A 609 15.17 -39.77 19.65
N ILE A 610 16.43 -40.22 19.41
CA ILE A 610 17.50 -40.22 20.41
C ILE A 610 17.80 -38.80 20.90
N VAL A 611 17.95 -37.85 20.00
CA VAL A 611 18.22 -36.43 20.35
C VAL A 611 17.06 -35.84 21.14
N THR A 612 15.82 -36.08 20.71
CA THR A 612 14.62 -35.61 21.45
C THR A 612 14.56 -36.19 22.86
N ASP A 613 14.87 -37.47 23.02
CA ASP A 613 14.94 -38.12 24.35
C ASP A 613 16.04 -37.53 25.23
N MET A 614 17.22 -37.23 24.64
CA MET A 614 18.30 -36.55 25.36
C MET A 614 17.93 -35.10 25.73
N LEU A 615 17.21 -34.37 24.87
CA LEU A 615 16.75 -33.00 25.14
C LEU A 615 15.71 -32.95 26.30
N ARG A 616 14.92 -34.00 26.51
CA ARG A 616 14.04 -34.09 27.69
C ARG A 616 14.83 -34.07 29.00
N ASP A 617 16.03 -34.65 29.03
CA ASP A 617 16.91 -34.62 30.21
C ASP A 617 17.35 -33.19 30.57
N VAL A 618 17.51 -32.28 29.58
CA VAL A 618 17.80 -30.87 29.83
C VAL A 618 16.73 -30.23 30.71
N LEU A 619 15.45 -30.56 30.47
CA LEU A 619 14.31 -30.00 31.21
C LEU A 619 14.03 -30.71 32.54
N THR A 620 14.36 -32.01 32.66
CA THR A 620 13.99 -32.82 33.84
C THR A 620 15.08 -32.88 34.91
N LYS A 621 16.35 -32.77 34.53
CA LYS A 621 17.49 -32.88 35.45
C LYS A 621 18.70 -32.02 35.08
N GLY A 622 18.65 -31.27 33.96
CA GLY A 622 19.73 -30.43 33.45
C GLY A 622 19.51 -28.94 33.67
N THR A 623 20.13 -28.14 32.81
CA THR A 623 20.13 -26.65 32.88
C THR A 623 18.76 -26.00 32.69
N GLY A 624 17.76 -26.72 32.15
CA GLY A 624 16.40 -26.24 31.88
C GLY A 624 15.37 -26.54 32.98
N THR A 625 15.77 -27.05 34.13
CA THR A 625 14.84 -27.48 35.21
C THR A 625 14.03 -26.35 35.85
N VAL A 626 14.40 -25.09 35.60
CA VAL A 626 13.73 -23.90 36.14
C VAL A 626 12.82 -23.23 35.08
N ALA A 627 12.80 -23.74 33.86
CA ALA A 627 12.03 -23.18 32.73
C ALA A 627 10.55 -23.58 32.75
#